data_ce293afd72729eeb1311f4010fb86470
#
_entry.id   ce293afd72729eeb1311f4010fb86470
#
_cell.length_a   1.000
_cell.length_b   1.000
_cell.length_c   1.000
_cell.angle_alpha   90.00
_cell.angle_beta   90.00
_cell.angle_gamma   90.00
#
_symmetry.space_group_name_H-M   'P 1'
#
loop_
_entity.id
_entity.type
_entity.pdbx_description
1 polymer ?
#
loop_
_entity_poly.entity_id
_entity_poly.type
_entity_poly.pdbx_seq_one_letter_code
_entity_poly.pdbx_strand_id
1 'polypeptide(L)'
;MTQMPPLVALVGNPNAGKSALFNALTGARQKIANYPGVTVERKSGRALFADGRPVEMIDLPGAYSLDPDSLDEAVTRDVVLGNLAGHRRPDALVIVLDAGNLDNHLRFALELIAQGLPTVVALNMIDLAERDGLRLDAQALARALGVPVIETVAVRRRGLEPLMAQLDQILKAPRSVTDPVASSFGAQNQRARDIARAAIISETAGRQWTRRLDAILLHPVGGVVILLSLLFLMFQAVYGWSEAPIGWIESGFALLSDGIKNVMPDGLLRSFLTDGVIAGVGSVVVFLPQILILFLFILLLEASGYMTRAAFVMDRMMAAVGLSGHSFIPLLSSFACAIPGIMATRTIMDQKERLATILIAP
;
A
#
# COMPACT_ATOMS: atom_id res chain seq x y z
N MET A 1 -12.07 -42.39 -16.21
CA MET A 1 -12.28 -41.51 -15.04
C MET A 1 -11.49 -40.25 -15.28
N THR A 2 -12.14 -39.16 -15.65
CA THR A 2 -11.51 -37.85 -15.83
C THR A 2 -11.07 -37.34 -14.44
N GLN A 3 -9.77 -37.47 -14.14
CA GLN A 3 -9.23 -36.87 -12.91
C GLN A 3 -9.51 -35.37 -12.92
N MET A 4 -10.10 -34.85 -11.85
CA MET A 4 -10.27 -33.40 -11.70
C MET A 4 -8.88 -32.74 -11.75
N PRO A 5 -8.76 -31.57 -12.42
CA PRO A 5 -7.50 -30.85 -12.44
C PRO A 5 -7.04 -30.50 -11.02
N PRO A 6 -5.72 -30.50 -10.76
CA PRO A 6 -5.20 -30.07 -9.45
C PRO A 6 -5.61 -28.63 -9.17
N LEU A 7 -5.94 -28.36 -7.90
CA LEU A 7 -6.34 -27.04 -7.41
C LEU A 7 -5.16 -26.38 -6.70
N VAL A 8 -4.75 -25.22 -7.18
CA VAL A 8 -3.62 -24.46 -6.64
C VAL A 8 -4.13 -23.11 -6.14
N ALA A 9 -3.79 -22.75 -4.90
CA ALA A 9 -4.13 -21.46 -4.33
C ALA A 9 -2.93 -20.51 -4.35
N LEU A 10 -3.16 -19.27 -4.84
CA LEU A 10 -2.23 -18.16 -4.69
C LEU A 10 -2.53 -17.45 -3.37
N VAL A 11 -1.53 -17.37 -2.51
CA VAL A 11 -1.66 -16.81 -1.16
C VAL A 11 -0.49 -15.85 -0.91
N GLY A 12 -0.69 -14.86 -0.07
CA GLY A 12 0.36 -13.92 0.35
C GLY A 12 -0.23 -12.60 0.84
N ASN A 13 0.63 -11.74 1.30
CA ASN A 13 0.23 -10.45 1.84
C ASN A 13 -0.48 -9.56 0.80
N PRO A 14 -1.28 -8.58 1.24
CA PRO A 14 -1.76 -7.52 0.37
C PRO A 14 -0.60 -6.84 -0.36
N ASN A 15 -0.82 -6.42 -1.60
CA ASN A 15 0.15 -5.73 -2.46
C ASN A 15 1.41 -6.53 -2.87
N ALA A 16 1.53 -7.82 -2.53
CA ALA A 16 2.61 -8.69 -3.01
C ALA A 16 2.56 -8.99 -4.52
N GLY A 17 1.51 -8.52 -5.21
CA GLY A 17 1.32 -8.76 -6.63
C GLY A 17 0.64 -10.09 -6.98
N LYS A 18 -0.12 -10.68 -6.04
CA LYS A 18 -0.88 -11.94 -6.24
C LYS A 18 -1.78 -11.89 -7.48
N SER A 19 -2.67 -10.91 -7.55
CA SER A 19 -3.61 -10.80 -8.66
C SER A 19 -2.93 -10.52 -10.00
N ALA A 20 -1.78 -9.81 -10.00
CA ALA A 20 -0.96 -9.64 -11.20
C ALA A 20 -0.36 -10.99 -11.65
N LEU A 21 0.16 -11.78 -10.70
CA LEU A 21 0.70 -13.12 -10.98
C LEU A 21 -0.40 -14.08 -11.44
N PHE A 22 -1.56 -14.07 -10.77
CA PHE A 22 -2.73 -14.84 -11.15
C PHE A 22 -3.18 -14.53 -12.59
N ASN A 23 -3.29 -13.24 -12.93
CA ASN A 23 -3.66 -12.80 -14.27
C ASN A 23 -2.62 -13.20 -15.32
N ALA A 24 -1.34 -13.13 -14.97
CA ALA A 24 -0.25 -13.52 -15.86
C ALA A 24 -0.26 -15.04 -16.17
N LEU A 25 -0.62 -15.87 -15.17
CA LEU A 25 -0.67 -17.33 -15.29
C LEU A 25 -1.94 -17.84 -15.98
N THR A 26 -3.11 -17.23 -15.67
CA THR A 26 -4.42 -17.70 -16.17
C THR A 26 -4.91 -16.99 -17.44
N GLY A 27 -4.30 -15.84 -17.78
CA GLY A 27 -4.74 -15.00 -18.89
C GLY A 27 -6.14 -14.38 -18.66
N ALA A 28 -6.84 -14.05 -19.75
CA ALA A 28 -8.17 -13.43 -19.68
C ALA A 28 -9.32 -14.40 -19.31
N ARG A 29 -9.03 -15.67 -18.99
CA ARG A 29 -10.03 -16.71 -18.70
C ARG A 29 -10.30 -16.85 -17.20
N GLN A 30 -10.77 -15.77 -16.59
CA GLN A 30 -11.10 -15.74 -15.16
C GLN A 30 -12.60 -15.89 -14.93
N LYS A 31 -12.97 -16.57 -13.85
CA LYS A 31 -14.33 -16.59 -13.32
C LYS A 31 -14.31 -15.85 -11.99
N ILE A 32 -15.18 -14.85 -11.87
CA ILE A 32 -15.41 -14.11 -10.63
C ILE A 32 -16.72 -14.60 -10.03
N ALA A 33 -16.70 -14.97 -8.77
CA ALA A 33 -17.85 -15.39 -7.99
C ALA A 33 -17.63 -14.94 -6.53
N ASN A 34 -18.62 -14.99 -5.69
CA ASN A 34 -18.42 -14.78 -4.25
C ASN A 34 -18.22 -16.13 -3.54
N TYR A 35 -17.47 -16.10 -2.43
CA TYR A 35 -17.44 -17.24 -1.54
C TYR A 35 -18.80 -17.44 -0.88
N PRO A 36 -19.27 -18.69 -0.67
CA PRO A 36 -20.57 -18.94 -0.08
C PRO A 36 -20.72 -18.32 1.32
N GLY A 37 -21.80 -17.54 1.50
CA GLY A 37 -22.12 -16.92 2.78
C GLY A 37 -21.35 -15.66 3.16
N VAL A 38 -20.47 -15.17 2.27
CA VAL A 38 -19.70 -13.93 2.49
C VAL A 38 -19.66 -13.08 1.23
N THR A 39 -19.46 -11.77 1.39
CA THR A 39 -19.34 -10.80 0.27
C THR A 39 -17.94 -10.74 -0.35
N VAL A 40 -17.09 -11.72 -0.05
CA VAL A 40 -15.69 -11.79 -0.51
C VAL A 40 -15.63 -12.40 -1.91
N GLU A 41 -14.96 -11.73 -2.84
CA GLU A 41 -14.81 -12.20 -4.23
C GLU A 41 -13.86 -13.39 -4.33
N ARG A 42 -14.30 -14.44 -5.03
CA ARG A 42 -13.48 -15.56 -5.45
C ARG A 42 -13.08 -15.37 -6.91
N LYS A 43 -11.80 -15.33 -7.17
CA LYS A 43 -11.24 -15.34 -8.53
C LYS A 43 -10.65 -16.71 -8.81
N SER A 44 -11.18 -17.41 -9.81
CA SER A 44 -10.64 -18.70 -10.27
C SER A 44 -10.33 -18.64 -11.76
N GLY A 45 -9.31 -19.38 -12.18
CA GLY A 45 -8.87 -19.44 -13.56
C GLY A 45 -8.21 -20.76 -13.87
N ARG A 46 -7.98 -21.02 -15.16
CA ARG A 46 -7.27 -22.22 -15.63
C ARG A 46 -5.95 -21.82 -16.25
N ALA A 47 -4.88 -22.49 -15.84
CA ALA A 47 -3.59 -22.46 -16.48
C ALA A 47 -3.28 -23.85 -17.07
N LEU A 48 -2.24 -23.93 -17.89
CA LEU A 48 -1.77 -25.19 -18.48
C LEU A 48 -0.31 -25.42 -18.10
N PHE A 49 0.03 -26.63 -17.69
CA PHE A 49 1.42 -27.06 -17.60
C PHE A 49 2.04 -27.23 -19.00
N ALA A 50 3.35 -27.38 -19.06
CA ALA A 50 4.07 -27.53 -20.32
C ALA A 50 3.63 -28.76 -21.15
N ASP A 51 3.12 -29.80 -20.48
CA ASP A 51 2.57 -30.99 -21.09
C ASP A 51 1.07 -30.87 -21.50
N GLY A 52 0.49 -29.68 -21.39
CA GLY A 52 -0.91 -29.40 -21.75
C GLY A 52 -1.94 -29.79 -20.70
N ARG A 53 -1.54 -30.39 -19.57
CA ARG A 53 -2.49 -30.71 -18.47
C ARG A 53 -3.05 -29.43 -17.84
N PRO A 54 -4.36 -29.36 -17.63
CA PRO A 54 -4.97 -28.22 -16.98
C PRO A 54 -4.71 -28.22 -15.47
N VAL A 55 -4.51 -27.03 -14.91
CA VAL A 55 -4.48 -26.75 -13.48
C VAL A 55 -5.49 -25.65 -13.16
N GLU A 56 -6.29 -25.84 -12.13
CA GLU A 56 -7.19 -24.80 -11.61
C GLU A 56 -6.45 -23.95 -10.60
N MET A 57 -6.49 -22.65 -10.78
CA MET A 57 -5.87 -21.66 -9.88
C MET A 57 -6.93 -20.80 -9.23
N ILE A 58 -6.74 -20.51 -7.95
CA ILE A 58 -7.59 -19.56 -7.21
C ILE A 58 -6.73 -18.46 -6.62
N ASP A 59 -7.18 -17.21 -6.76
CA ASP A 59 -6.57 -16.03 -6.12
C ASP A 59 -7.28 -15.81 -4.78
N LEU A 60 -6.56 -15.99 -3.67
CA LEU A 60 -7.10 -15.78 -2.34
C LEU A 60 -6.93 -14.31 -1.92
N PRO A 61 -7.83 -13.78 -1.10
CA PRO A 61 -7.66 -12.48 -0.50
C PRO A 61 -6.30 -12.33 0.18
N GLY A 62 -5.78 -11.11 0.21
CA GLY A 62 -4.53 -10.82 0.93
C GLY A 62 -4.71 -10.99 2.43
N ALA A 63 -3.77 -11.67 3.07
CA ALA A 63 -3.77 -11.88 4.50
C ALA A 63 -2.38 -11.63 5.09
N TYR A 64 -2.33 -11.25 6.36
CA TYR A 64 -1.08 -11.07 7.10
C TYR A 64 -0.81 -12.21 8.06
N SER A 65 -1.82 -13.02 8.39
CA SER A 65 -1.76 -14.13 9.34
C SER A 65 -2.85 -15.16 9.04
N LEU A 66 -2.69 -16.37 9.58
CA LEU A 66 -3.76 -17.37 9.66
C LEU A 66 -4.65 -17.16 10.92
N ASP A 67 -4.34 -16.18 11.77
CA ASP A 67 -5.22 -15.72 12.84
C ASP A 67 -5.97 -14.47 12.31
N PRO A 68 -7.23 -14.60 11.87
CA PRO A 68 -7.88 -13.60 11.05
C PRO A 68 -8.47 -12.46 11.89
N ASP A 69 -8.10 -11.23 11.53
CA ASP A 69 -8.70 -10.00 12.05
C ASP A 69 -9.82 -9.46 11.12
N SER A 70 -9.95 -10.03 9.91
CA SER A 70 -10.93 -9.63 8.90
C SER A 70 -11.64 -10.82 8.26
N LEU A 71 -12.79 -10.56 7.61
CA LEU A 71 -13.50 -11.59 6.83
C LEU A 71 -12.67 -12.13 5.67
N ASP A 72 -11.87 -11.30 5.03
CA ASP A 72 -10.97 -11.69 3.93
C ASP A 72 -9.90 -12.66 4.40
N GLU A 73 -9.30 -12.41 5.57
CA GLU A 73 -8.31 -13.30 6.18
C GLU A 73 -8.94 -14.60 6.66
N ALA A 74 -10.16 -14.56 7.19
CA ALA A 74 -10.91 -15.75 7.58
C ALA A 74 -11.17 -16.67 6.38
N VAL A 75 -11.56 -16.11 5.22
CA VAL A 75 -11.73 -16.88 3.98
C VAL A 75 -10.40 -17.51 3.55
N THR A 76 -9.31 -16.76 3.57
CA THR A 76 -7.97 -17.28 3.21
C THR A 76 -7.57 -18.44 4.13
N ARG A 77 -7.73 -18.30 5.44
CA ARG A 77 -7.47 -19.37 6.42
C ARG A 77 -8.32 -20.61 6.14
N ASP A 78 -9.64 -20.43 5.98
CA ASP A 78 -10.58 -21.55 5.85
C ASP A 78 -10.38 -22.32 4.55
N VAL A 79 -9.99 -21.65 3.45
CA VAL A 79 -9.62 -22.31 2.20
C VAL A 79 -8.31 -23.10 2.36
N VAL A 80 -7.27 -22.52 2.95
CA VAL A 80 -5.96 -23.18 3.14
C VAL A 80 -6.09 -24.39 4.06
N LEU A 81 -6.86 -24.28 5.14
CA LEU A 81 -7.11 -25.37 6.08
C LEU A 81 -8.12 -26.40 5.55
N GLY A 82 -8.91 -26.08 4.52
CA GLY A 82 -9.96 -26.94 3.97
C GLY A 82 -11.25 -26.91 4.80
N ASN A 83 -11.46 -25.90 5.61
CA ASN A 83 -12.62 -25.75 6.48
C ASN A 83 -13.82 -25.08 5.79
N LEU A 84 -13.64 -24.55 4.58
CA LEU A 84 -14.71 -23.85 3.86
C LEU A 84 -15.69 -24.84 3.23
N ALA A 85 -16.95 -24.79 3.68
CA ALA A 85 -18.01 -25.69 3.19
C ALA A 85 -18.20 -25.56 1.67
N GLY A 86 -18.27 -26.70 0.97
CA GLY A 86 -18.45 -26.74 -0.48
C GLY A 86 -17.19 -26.44 -1.31
N HIS A 87 -16.04 -26.28 -0.68
CA HIS A 87 -14.75 -26.06 -1.36
C HIS A 87 -13.75 -27.17 -1.06
N ARG A 88 -13.05 -27.61 -2.12
CA ARG A 88 -11.94 -28.55 -1.99
C ARG A 88 -10.72 -27.84 -1.42
N ARG A 89 -10.02 -28.49 -0.47
CA ARG A 89 -8.71 -28.01 -0.01
C ARG A 89 -7.74 -27.94 -1.21
N PRO A 90 -6.92 -26.89 -1.34
CA PRO A 90 -5.89 -26.83 -2.38
C PRO A 90 -4.93 -28.01 -2.32
N ASP A 91 -4.51 -28.48 -3.49
CA ASP A 91 -3.50 -29.52 -3.63
C ASP A 91 -2.08 -29.00 -3.46
N ALA A 92 -1.88 -27.69 -3.76
CA ALA A 92 -0.62 -26.98 -3.55
C ALA A 92 -0.86 -25.48 -3.33
N LEU A 93 0.14 -24.81 -2.74
CA LEU A 93 0.17 -23.36 -2.53
C LEU A 93 1.25 -22.71 -3.39
N VAL A 94 0.93 -21.56 -3.97
CA VAL A 94 1.90 -20.60 -4.49
C VAL A 94 1.91 -19.40 -3.55
N ILE A 95 2.94 -19.28 -2.72
CA ILE A 95 3.08 -18.14 -1.80
C ILE A 95 3.77 -17.01 -2.55
N VAL A 96 3.11 -15.85 -2.64
CA VAL A 96 3.64 -14.69 -3.34
C VAL A 96 4.24 -13.73 -2.33
N LEU A 97 5.55 -13.49 -2.45
CA LEU A 97 6.32 -12.57 -1.61
C LEU A 97 6.75 -11.36 -2.43
N ASP A 98 6.68 -10.18 -1.84
CA ASP A 98 7.32 -8.98 -2.39
C ASP A 98 8.81 -8.98 -2.02
N ALA A 99 9.67 -9.01 -3.05
CA ALA A 99 11.13 -8.97 -2.89
C ALA A 99 11.61 -7.71 -2.16
N GLY A 100 10.90 -6.59 -2.33
CA GLY A 100 11.21 -5.33 -1.65
C GLY A 100 10.86 -5.30 -0.16
N ASN A 101 9.99 -6.22 0.32
CA ASN A 101 9.42 -6.18 1.67
C ASN A 101 9.42 -7.55 2.36
N LEU A 102 10.52 -8.28 2.25
CA LEU A 102 10.66 -9.64 2.79
C LEU A 102 10.39 -9.75 4.29
N ASP A 103 10.89 -8.78 5.08
CA ASP A 103 10.77 -8.78 6.54
C ASP A 103 9.32 -8.97 7.01
N ASN A 104 8.37 -8.32 6.32
CA ASN A 104 6.95 -8.36 6.67
C ASN A 104 6.22 -9.58 6.07
N HIS A 105 6.68 -10.10 4.94
CA HIS A 105 5.99 -11.17 4.22
C HIS A 105 6.40 -12.56 4.68
N LEU A 106 7.64 -12.73 5.17
CA LEU A 106 8.17 -14.04 5.53
C LEU A 106 7.46 -14.68 6.72
N ARG A 107 6.95 -13.90 7.67
CA ARG A 107 6.20 -14.44 8.80
C ARG A 107 4.99 -15.25 8.33
N PHE A 108 4.15 -14.63 7.50
CA PHE A 108 2.96 -15.30 6.98
C PHE A 108 3.32 -16.49 6.07
N ALA A 109 4.40 -16.38 5.30
CA ALA A 109 4.91 -17.51 4.51
C ALA A 109 5.30 -18.70 5.37
N LEU A 110 5.96 -18.47 6.51
CA LEU A 110 6.31 -19.54 7.46
C LEU A 110 5.06 -20.20 8.07
N GLU A 111 4.03 -19.42 8.40
CA GLU A 111 2.75 -19.93 8.87
C GLU A 111 2.08 -20.84 7.82
N LEU A 112 2.11 -20.43 6.54
CA LEU A 112 1.54 -21.20 5.43
C LEU A 112 2.32 -22.48 5.15
N ILE A 113 3.67 -22.43 5.14
CA ILE A 113 4.54 -23.59 4.94
C ILE A 113 4.32 -24.61 6.06
N ALA A 114 4.13 -24.15 7.29
CA ALA A 114 3.86 -25.01 8.43
C ALA A 114 2.55 -25.83 8.30
N GLN A 115 1.65 -25.47 7.37
CA GLN A 115 0.43 -26.27 7.09
C GLN A 115 0.70 -27.56 6.33
N GLY A 116 1.95 -27.81 5.90
CA GLY A 116 2.37 -29.07 5.25
C GLY A 116 1.82 -29.29 3.85
N LEU A 117 1.24 -28.28 3.21
CA LEU A 117 0.84 -28.38 1.80
C LEU A 117 2.04 -28.25 0.87
N PRO A 118 2.07 -28.99 -0.27
CA PRO A 118 3.05 -28.77 -1.31
C PRO A 118 3.10 -27.28 -1.69
N THR A 119 4.27 -26.65 -1.55
CA THR A 119 4.38 -25.20 -1.63
C THR A 119 5.54 -24.77 -2.52
N VAL A 120 5.30 -23.75 -3.37
CA VAL A 120 6.33 -22.99 -4.09
C VAL A 120 6.20 -21.52 -3.71
N VAL A 121 7.33 -20.87 -3.52
CA VAL A 121 7.37 -19.42 -3.28
C VAL A 121 7.67 -18.69 -4.59
N ALA A 122 6.82 -17.76 -4.97
CA ALA A 122 7.06 -16.79 -6.03
C ALA A 122 7.62 -15.49 -5.38
N LEU A 123 8.93 -15.26 -5.52
CA LEU A 123 9.58 -14.02 -5.10
C LEU A 123 9.34 -12.96 -6.17
N ASN A 124 8.27 -12.19 -6.01
CA ASN A 124 7.77 -11.27 -7.02
C ASN A 124 8.38 -9.86 -6.87
N MET A 125 8.24 -9.05 -7.92
CA MET A 125 8.76 -7.68 -7.96
C MET A 125 10.28 -7.58 -7.79
N ILE A 126 11.04 -8.62 -8.22
CA ILE A 126 12.48 -8.63 -8.09
C ILE A 126 13.14 -7.48 -8.85
N ASP A 127 12.55 -7.01 -9.96
CA ASP A 127 13.01 -5.87 -10.73
C ASP A 127 12.90 -4.54 -9.96
N LEU A 128 11.90 -4.39 -9.12
CA LEU A 128 11.75 -3.23 -8.25
C LEU A 128 12.77 -3.27 -7.12
N ALA A 129 12.96 -4.44 -6.51
CA ALA A 129 13.96 -4.63 -5.46
C ALA A 129 15.39 -4.35 -6.00
N GLU A 130 15.73 -4.87 -7.18
CA GLU A 130 17.00 -4.61 -7.84
C GLU A 130 17.22 -3.12 -8.19
N ARG A 131 16.17 -2.47 -8.74
CA ARG A 131 16.18 -1.04 -9.03
C ARG A 131 16.43 -0.20 -7.77
N ASP A 132 15.83 -0.61 -6.66
CA ASP A 132 16.01 0.06 -5.37
C ASP A 132 17.31 -0.38 -4.66
N GLY A 133 18.15 -1.14 -5.36
CA GLY A 133 19.49 -1.53 -4.91
C GLY A 133 19.53 -2.67 -3.91
N LEU A 134 18.47 -3.48 -3.84
CA LEU A 134 18.40 -4.71 -3.03
C LEU A 134 18.69 -5.90 -3.93
N ARG A 135 19.75 -6.66 -3.62
CA ARG A 135 20.03 -7.95 -4.25
C ARG A 135 19.77 -9.08 -3.27
N LEU A 136 18.99 -10.06 -3.69
CA LEU A 136 18.57 -11.19 -2.89
C LEU A 136 19.14 -12.49 -3.44
N ASP A 137 19.43 -13.44 -2.54
CA ASP A 137 19.78 -14.83 -2.88
C ASP A 137 18.53 -15.71 -2.75
N ALA A 138 17.87 -15.96 -3.87
CA ALA A 138 16.68 -16.83 -3.90
C ALA A 138 17.01 -18.28 -3.46
N GLN A 139 18.26 -18.74 -3.67
CA GLN A 139 18.67 -20.09 -3.25
C GLN A 139 18.90 -20.15 -1.73
N ALA A 140 19.49 -19.10 -1.14
CA ALA A 140 19.61 -19.00 0.31
C ALA A 140 18.21 -18.96 0.97
N LEU A 141 17.28 -18.20 0.36
CA LEU A 141 15.91 -18.14 0.82
C LEU A 141 15.20 -19.52 0.71
N ALA A 142 15.38 -20.23 -0.40
CA ALA A 142 14.83 -21.57 -0.59
C ALA A 142 15.36 -22.56 0.46
N ARG A 143 16.68 -22.53 0.74
CA ARG A 143 17.29 -23.37 1.79
C ARG A 143 16.76 -23.06 3.18
N ALA A 144 16.55 -21.78 3.50
CA ALA A 144 16.09 -21.35 4.80
C ALA A 144 14.59 -21.64 5.03
N LEU A 145 13.77 -21.56 3.98
CA LEU A 145 12.35 -21.89 4.01
C LEU A 145 12.06 -23.39 3.87
N GLY A 146 12.98 -24.15 3.28
CA GLY A 146 12.78 -25.57 2.98
C GLY A 146 11.82 -25.84 1.81
N VAL A 147 11.51 -24.82 1.01
CA VAL A 147 10.63 -24.89 -0.17
C VAL A 147 11.26 -24.17 -1.35
N PRO A 148 10.94 -24.57 -2.60
CA PRO A 148 11.46 -23.91 -3.79
C PRO A 148 11.05 -22.43 -3.83
N VAL A 149 11.99 -21.55 -4.21
CA VAL A 149 11.78 -20.12 -4.40
C VAL A 149 12.13 -19.76 -5.84
N ILE A 150 11.19 -19.15 -6.54
CA ILE A 150 11.34 -18.74 -7.94
C ILE A 150 11.19 -17.22 -8.04
N GLU A 151 12.19 -16.57 -8.62
CA GLU A 151 12.13 -15.13 -8.92
C GLU A 151 11.12 -14.85 -10.02
N THR A 152 10.24 -13.88 -9.79
CA THR A 152 9.19 -13.53 -10.75
C THR A 152 9.04 -12.02 -10.89
N VAL A 153 8.62 -11.60 -12.08
CA VAL A 153 8.12 -10.26 -12.39
C VAL A 153 6.79 -10.45 -13.11
N ALA A 154 5.71 -10.54 -12.35
CA ALA A 154 4.38 -10.90 -12.86
C ALA A 154 3.93 -10.01 -14.01
N VAL A 155 4.11 -8.69 -13.92
CA VAL A 155 3.73 -7.70 -14.93
C VAL A 155 4.48 -7.90 -16.25
N ARG A 156 5.75 -8.35 -16.19
CA ARG A 156 6.60 -8.62 -17.38
C ARG A 156 6.61 -10.07 -17.80
N ARG A 157 5.82 -10.92 -17.16
CA ARG A 157 5.76 -12.37 -17.38
C ARG A 157 7.11 -13.11 -17.25
N ARG A 158 8.07 -12.53 -16.51
CA ARG A 158 9.37 -13.13 -16.24
C ARG A 158 9.23 -14.14 -15.09
N GLY A 159 9.84 -15.33 -15.22
CA GLY A 159 9.88 -16.35 -14.18
C GLY A 159 8.60 -17.22 -14.10
N LEU A 160 7.61 -17.05 -15.00
CA LEU A 160 6.36 -17.82 -14.96
C LEU A 160 6.56 -19.28 -15.38
N GLU A 161 7.36 -19.53 -16.41
CA GLU A 161 7.65 -20.88 -16.88
C GLU A 161 8.39 -21.73 -15.83
N PRO A 162 9.49 -21.25 -15.20
CA PRO A 162 10.14 -21.95 -14.09
C PRO A 162 9.19 -22.18 -12.91
N LEU A 163 8.33 -21.20 -12.58
CA LEU A 163 7.33 -21.33 -11.52
C LEU A 163 6.36 -22.48 -11.80
N MET A 164 5.81 -22.54 -13.03
CA MET A 164 4.89 -23.59 -13.44
C MET A 164 5.57 -24.97 -13.51
N ALA A 165 6.81 -25.04 -13.97
CA ALA A 165 7.58 -26.27 -13.99
C ALA A 165 7.83 -26.80 -12.57
N GLN A 166 8.21 -25.92 -11.65
CA GLN A 166 8.42 -26.30 -10.25
C GLN A 166 7.10 -26.72 -9.56
N LEU A 167 6.00 -26.04 -9.87
CA LEU A 167 4.67 -26.40 -9.39
C LEU A 167 4.25 -27.79 -9.88
N ASP A 168 4.49 -28.12 -11.15
CA ASP A 168 4.22 -29.47 -11.70
C ASP A 168 5.06 -30.56 -11.01
N GLN A 169 6.31 -30.22 -10.72
CA GLN A 169 7.22 -31.14 -10.03
C GLN A 169 6.75 -31.47 -8.60
N ILE A 170 6.37 -30.47 -7.82
CA ILE A 170 5.90 -30.68 -6.44
C ILE A 170 4.55 -31.40 -6.37
N LEU A 171 3.66 -31.18 -7.36
CA LEU A 171 2.37 -31.87 -7.44
C LEU A 171 2.52 -33.36 -7.80
N LYS A 172 3.61 -33.75 -8.49
CA LYS A 172 3.94 -35.15 -8.81
C LYS A 172 4.69 -35.86 -7.69
N ALA A 173 5.33 -35.12 -6.79
CA ALA A 173 6.06 -35.67 -5.67
C ALA A 173 5.10 -36.33 -4.63
N PRO A 174 5.50 -37.45 -4.00
CA PRO A 174 4.72 -38.04 -2.92
C PRO A 174 4.54 -37.01 -1.79
N ARG A 175 3.31 -36.88 -1.27
CA ARG A 175 2.99 -35.98 -0.16
C ARG A 175 3.81 -36.37 1.08
N SER A 176 4.78 -35.56 1.42
CA SER A 176 5.45 -35.60 2.72
C SER A 176 4.54 -34.91 3.73
N VAL A 177 3.85 -35.66 4.55
CA VAL A 177 3.07 -35.12 5.66
C VAL A 177 4.07 -34.69 6.73
N THR A 178 4.45 -33.44 6.74
CA THR A 178 5.20 -32.84 7.85
C THR A 178 4.19 -32.37 8.87
N ASP A 179 4.24 -32.90 10.09
CA ASP A 179 3.36 -32.42 11.16
C ASP A 179 3.60 -30.93 11.41
N PRO A 180 2.53 -30.13 11.58
CA PRO A 180 2.66 -28.69 11.80
C PRO A 180 3.45 -28.42 13.07
N VAL A 181 4.62 -27.79 12.93
CA VAL A 181 5.43 -27.37 14.06
C VAL A 181 4.81 -26.10 14.65
N ALA A 182 4.10 -26.26 15.75
CA ALA A 182 3.58 -25.15 16.52
C ALA A 182 4.74 -24.36 17.14
N SER A 183 5.09 -23.22 16.55
CA SER A 183 6.06 -22.27 17.11
C SER A 183 5.35 -21.02 17.62
N SER A 184 5.84 -20.44 18.74
CA SER A 184 5.26 -19.24 19.30
C SER A 184 5.41 -18.05 18.35
N PHE A 185 4.45 -17.11 18.36
CA PHE A 185 4.41 -15.91 17.53
C PHE A 185 5.72 -15.10 17.54
N GLY A 186 6.35 -14.95 18.72
CA GLY A 186 7.62 -14.23 18.86
C GLY A 186 8.79 -14.95 18.17
N ALA A 187 8.84 -16.28 18.25
CA ALA A 187 9.89 -17.09 17.62
C ALA A 187 9.77 -17.06 16.09
N GLN A 188 8.56 -17.04 15.54
CA GLN A 188 8.34 -16.93 14.10
C GLN A 188 8.77 -15.57 13.55
N ASN A 189 8.47 -14.48 14.25
CA ASN A 189 8.91 -13.14 13.85
C ASN A 189 10.45 -13.02 13.85
N GLN A 190 11.12 -13.56 14.86
CA GLN A 190 12.57 -13.54 14.90
C GLN A 190 13.15 -14.37 13.76
N ARG A 191 12.64 -15.58 13.54
CA ARG A 191 13.06 -16.45 12.44
C ARG A 191 12.85 -15.80 11.06
N ALA A 192 11.71 -15.12 10.84
CA ALA A 192 11.44 -14.40 9.59
C ALA A 192 12.48 -13.31 9.33
N ARG A 193 12.83 -12.52 10.35
CA ARG A 193 13.86 -11.48 10.24
C ARG A 193 15.26 -12.06 9.98
N ASP A 194 15.60 -13.16 10.61
CA ASP A 194 16.90 -13.80 10.42
C ASP A 194 17.02 -14.38 9.00
N ILE A 195 15.96 -15.00 8.48
CA ILE A 195 15.88 -15.47 7.09
C ILE A 195 15.99 -14.32 6.10
N ALA A 196 15.26 -13.23 6.33
CA ALA A 196 15.32 -12.05 5.45
C ALA A 196 16.73 -11.46 5.39
N ARG A 197 17.41 -11.33 6.54
CA ARG A 197 18.78 -10.82 6.60
C ARG A 197 19.77 -11.76 5.91
N ALA A 198 19.61 -13.07 6.08
CA ALA A 198 20.48 -14.06 5.45
C ALA A 198 20.31 -14.13 3.92
N ALA A 199 19.13 -13.76 3.41
CA ALA A 199 18.83 -13.73 1.99
C ALA A 199 19.33 -12.46 1.28
N ILE A 200 19.71 -11.41 2.01
CA ILE A 200 20.20 -10.15 1.42
C ILE A 200 21.69 -10.27 1.10
N ILE A 201 22.04 -10.25 -0.19
CA ILE A 201 23.42 -10.24 -0.67
C ILE A 201 24.04 -8.84 -0.54
N SER A 202 23.30 -7.83 -0.96
CA SER A 202 23.76 -6.44 -0.92
C SER A 202 22.58 -5.46 -0.85
N GLU A 203 22.81 -4.37 -0.13
CA GLU A 203 21.85 -3.26 0.00
C GLU A 203 22.60 -1.95 -0.26
N THR A 204 22.05 -1.07 -1.12
CA THR A 204 22.69 0.22 -1.40
C THR A 204 22.63 1.16 -0.19
N ALA A 205 23.60 2.08 -0.12
CA ALA A 205 23.68 3.08 0.95
C ALA A 205 22.42 3.94 1.07
N GLY A 206 21.72 4.21 -0.04
CA GLY A 206 20.47 4.97 -0.04
C GLY A 206 19.36 4.27 0.74
N ARG A 207 19.22 2.96 0.59
CA ARG A 207 18.22 2.16 1.32
C ARG A 207 18.55 2.07 2.82
N GLN A 208 19.84 1.97 3.17
CA GLN A 208 20.27 2.00 4.58
C GLN A 208 19.95 3.34 5.24
N TRP A 209 20.09 4.46 4.52
CA TRP A 209 19.70 5.79 4.99
C TRP A 209 18.19 5.87 5.24
N THR A 210 17.38 5.38 4.30
CA THR A 210 15.92 5.35 4.46
C THR A 210 15.52 4.54 5.70
N ARG A 211 16.13 3.36 5.92
CA ARG A 211 15.87 2.54 7.13
C ARG A 211 16.26 3.25 8.42
N ARG A 212 17.36 4.01 8.44
CA ARG A 212 17.75 4.81 9.62
C ARG A 212 16.79 5.95 9.87
N LEU A 213 16.37 6.64 8.81
CA LEU A 213 15.33 7.68 8.91
C LEU A 213 14.01 7.08 9.41
N ASP A 214 13.60 5.94 8.87
CA ASP A 214 12.38 5.26 9.29
C ASP A 214 12.43 4.84 10.76
N ALA A 215 13.58 4.41 11.27
CA ALA A 215 13.74 4.08 12.68
C ALA A 215 13.49 5.28 13.61
N ILE A 216 13.77 6.50 13.15
CA ILE A 216 13.52 7.74 13.90
C ILE A 216 12.06 8.21 13.67
N LEU A 217 11.62 8.22 12.41
CA LEU A 217 10.29 8.72 12.01
C LEU A 217 9.15 7.84 12.54
N LEU A 218 9.36 6.52 12.62
CA LEU A 218 8.36 5.56 13.13
C LEU A 218 8.45 5.32 14.64
N HIS A 219 9.39 6.00 15.34
CA HIS A 219 9.47 5.91 16.79
C HIS A 219 8.22 6.54 17.43
N PRO A 220 7.54 5.89 18.39
CA PRO A 220 6.25 6.36 18.90
C PRO A 220 6.28 7.78 19.49
N VAL A 221 7.38 8.17 20.13
CA VAL A 221 7.55 9.54 20.65
C VAL A 221 8.22 10.44 19.61
N GLY A 222 9.32 9.97 19.00
CA GLY A 222 10.10 10.74 18.02
C GLY A 222 9.26 11.10 16.78
N GLY A 223 8.46 10.16 16.28
CA GLY A 223 7.56 10.39 15.13
C GLY A 223 6.51 11.47 15.40
N VAL A 224 5.91 11.46 16.60
CA VAL A 224 4.94 12.49 17.00
C VAL A 224 5.59 13.87 17.12
N VAL A 225 6.78 13.96 17.72
CA VAL A 225 7.53 15.21 17.85
C VAL A 225 7.89 15.78 16.47
N ILE A 226 8.36 14.91 15.55
CA ILE A 226 8.67 15.32 14.17
C ILE A 226 7.40 15.77 13.44
N LEU A 227 6.28 15.06 13.60
CA LEU A 227 5.00 15.44 13.01
C LEU A 227 4.56 16.83 13.49
N LEU A 228 4.58 17.09 14.80
CA LEU A 228 4.22 18.39 15.35
C LEU A 228 5.17 19.49 14.90
N SER A 229 6.47 19.20 14.79
CA SER A 229 7.47 20.14 14.28
C SER A 229 7.23 20.49 12.82
N LEU A 230 6.88 19.50 11.98
CA LEU A 230 6.55 19.72 10.57
C LEU A 230 5.25 20.52 10.41
N LEU A 231 4.23 20.22 11.24
CA LEU A 231 3.00 21.02 11.27
C LEU A 231 3.29 22.46 11.66
N PHE A 232 4.06 22.68 12.72
CA PHE A 232 4.46 24.03 13.15
C PHE A 232 5.21 24.76 12.04
N LEU A 233 6.16 24.12 11.39
CA LEU A 233 6.93 24.69 10.28
C LEU A 233 6.02 25.01 9.09
N MET A 234 5.05 24.14 8.78
CA MET A 234 4.06 24.38 7.73
C MET A 234 3.22 25.63 8.04
N PHE A 235 2.69 25.76 9.27
CA PHE A 235 1.94 26.93 9.66
C PHE A 235 2.80 28.21 9.61
N GLN A 236 4.03 28.14 10.12
CA GLN A 236 4.96 29.26 10.06
C GLN A 236 5.27 29.69 8.62
N ALA A 237 5.44 28.72 7.71
CA ALA A 237 5.67 29.02 6.30
C ALA A 237 4.44 29.63 5.62
N VAL A 238 3.25 29.07 5.87
CA VAL A 238 2.00 29.56 5.27
C VAL A 238 1.67 30.98 5.72
N TYR A 239 1.86 31.31 6.99
CA TYR A 239 1.56 32.63 7.50
C TYR A 239 2.75 33.60 7.37
N GLY A 240 3.95 33.21 7.79
CA GLY A 240 5.09 34.12 7.81
C GLY A 240 5.71 34.39 6.43
N TRP A 241 5.86 33.35 5.59
CA TRP A 241 6.49 33.53 4.26
C TRP A 241 5.54 34.10 3.22
N SER A 242 4.24 33.97 3.41
CA SER A 242 3.25 34.55 2.50
C SER A 242 3.10 36.08 2.67
N GLU A 243 3.49 36.65 3.81
CA GLU A 243 3.32 38.09 4.11
C GLU A 243 3.97 39.00 3.05
N ALA A 244 5.23 38.71 2.66
CA ALA A 244 5.95 39.49 1.67
C ALA A 244 5.30 39.46 0.27
N PRO A 245 4.99 38.29 -0.33
CA PRO A 245 4.24 38.21 -1.58
C PRO A 245 2.86 38.87 -1.53
N ILE A 246 2.13 38.70 -0.41
CA ILE A 246 0.83 39.35 -0.17
C ILE A 246 0.98 40.85 -0.24
N GLY A 247 1.94 41.43 0.51
CA GLY A 247 2.18 42.88 0.51
C GLY A 247 2.56 43.43 -0.86
N TRP A 248 3.30 42.69 -1.67
CA TRP A 248 3.61 43.07 -3.06
C TRP A 248 2.33 43.13 -3.92
N ILE A 249 1.47 42.13 -3.79
CA ILE A 249 0.19 42.07 -4.53
C ILE A 249 -0.73 43.22 -4.09
N GLU A 250 -0.90 43.44 -2.78
CA GLU A 250 -1.69 44.53 -2.25
C GLU A 250 -1.19 45.90 -2.74
N SER A 251 0.12 46.12 -2.69
CA SER A 251 0.74 47.35 -3.20
C SER A 251 0.51 47.53 -4.70
N GLY A 252 0.57 46.44 -5.48
CA GLY A 252 0.27 46.46 -6.92
C GLY A 252 -1.18 46.87 -7.21
N PHE A 253 -2.14 46.30 -6.48
CA PHE A 253 -3.56 46.63 -6.63
C PHE A 253 -3.87 48.07 -6.14
N ALA A 254 -3.20 48.55 -5.07
CA ALA A 254 -3.30 49.90 -4.61
C ALA A 254 -2.83 50.91 -5.68
N LEU A 255 -1.64 50.67 -6.29
CA LEU A 255 -1.11 51.50 -7.37
C LEU A 255 -2.05 51.53 -8.59
N LEU A 256 -2.65 50.39 -8.97
CA LEU A 256 -3.65 50.35 -10.03
C LEU A 256 -4.90 51.17 -9.70
N SER A 257 -5.41 51.05 -8.48
CA SER A 257 -6.57 51.80 -8.00
C SER A 257 -6.29 53.31 -8.03
N ASP A 258 -5.11 53.74 -7.51
CA ASP A 258 -4.73 55.15 -7.47
C ASP A 258 -4.48 55.71 -8.89
N GLY A 259 -3.90 54.92 -9.78
CA GLY A 259 -3.76 55.26 -11.20
C GLY A 259 -5.11 55.59 -11.86
N ILE A 260 -6.14 54.77 -11.62
CA ILE A 260 -7.49 55.02 -12.14
C ILE A 260 -8.14 56.25 -11.50
N LYS A 261 -7.98 56.42 -10.18
CA LYS A 261 -8.52 57.60 -9.48
C LYS A 261 -7.92 58.89 -9.97
N ASN A 262 -6.66 58.89 -10.42
CA ASN A 262 -5.99 60.08 -10.95
C ASN A 262 -6.40 60.43 -12.39
N VAL A 263 -6.87 59.49 -13.17
CA VAL A 263 -7.21 59.69 -14.58
C VAL A 263 -8.71 59.88 -14.79
N MET A 264 -9.54 59.29 -13.94
CA MET A 264 -11.00 59.31 -14.10
C MET A 264 -11.66 60.29 -13.10
N PRO A 265 -12.61 61.13 -13.56
CA PRO A 265 -13.42 61.99 -12.65
C PRO A 265 -14.29 61.11 -11.74
N ASP A 266 -14.69 61.71 -10.63
CA ASP A 266 -15.59 61.08 -9.66
C ASP A 266 -16.94 60.70 -10.32
N GLY A 267 -17.31 59.42 -10.21
CA GLY A 267 -18.55 58.92 -10.80
C GLY A 267 -18.74 57.42 -10.59
N LEU A 268 -19.92 56.92 -10.92
CA LEU A 268 -20.29 55.51 -10.78
C LEU A 268 -19.32 54.55 -11.47
N LEU A 269 -18.81 54.93 -12.64
CA LEU A 269 -17.88 54.07 -13.42
C LEU A 269 -16.54 53.93 -12.71
N ARG A 270 -16.02 55.01 -12.10
CA ARG A 270 -14.77 54.92 -11.30
C ARG A 270 -14.96 54.03 -10.08
N SER A 271 -16.03 54.23 -9.31
CA SER A 271 -16.32 53.41 -8.12
C SER A 271 -16.52 51.94 -8.52
N PHE A 272 -17.22 51.65 -9.60
CA PHE A 272 -17.37 50.30 -10.10
C PHE A 272 -16.01 49.62 -10.44
N LEU A 273 -15.10 50.36 -11.07
CA LEU A 273 -13.77 49.84 -11.42
C LEU A 273 -12.88 49.67 -10.18
N THR A 274 -12.81 50.69 -9.30
CA THR A 274 -11.89 50.64 -8.15
C THR A 274 -12.42 49.77 -7.03
N ASP A 275 -13.65 49.95 -6.62
CA ASP A 275 -14.22 49.32 -5.42
C ASP A 275 -14.91 47.99 -5.77
N GLY A 276 -15.37 47.84 -7.02
CA GLY A 276 -15.96 46.60 -7.52
C GLY A 276 -14.89 45.67 -8.09
N VAL A 277 -14.32 46.03 -9.25
CA VAL A 277 -13.46 45.09 -10.01
C VAL A 277 -12.09 44.96 -9.35
N ILE A 278 -11.37 46.05 -9.09
CA ILE A 278 -9.99 45.97 -8.56
C ILE A 278 -9.99 45.43 -7.14
N ALA A 279 -10.84 45.93 -6.27
CA ALA A 279 -10.94 45.45 -4.91
C ALA A 279 -11.44 43.99 -4.86
N GLY A 280 -12.44 43.62 -5.68
CA GLY A 280 -12.97 42.29 -5.75
C GLY A 280 -11.95 41.24 -6.28
N VAL A 281 -11.26 41.55 -7.38
CA VAL A 281 -10.20 40.68 -7.91
C VAL A 281 -9.00 40.65 -6.96
N GLY A 282 -8.61 41.82 -6.42
CA GLY A 282 -7.50 41.94 -5.48
C GLY A 282 -7.69 41.06 -4.25
N SER A 283 -8.88 41.05 -3.65
CA SER A 283 -9.19 40.23 -2.48
C SER A 283 -9.04 38.75 -2.72
N VAL A 284 -9.27 38.25 -3.93
CA VAL A 284 -9.07 36.83 -4.31
C VAL A 284 -7.60 36.56 -4.56
N VAL A 285 -6.90 37.43 -5.30
CA VAL A 285 -5.50 37.20 -5.70
C VAL A 285 -4.54 37.27 -4.51
N VAL A 286 -4.88 38.06 -3.48
CA VAL A 286 -4.11 38.18 -2.24
C VAL A 286 -3.97 36.82 -1.51
N PHE A 287 -4.94 35.90 -1.62
CA PHE A 287 -4.85 34.58 -1.01
C PHE A 287 -3.99 33.58 -1.82
N LEU A 288 -3.66 33.91 -3.08
CA LEU A 288 -2.96 32.97 -3.97
C LEU A 288 -1.58 32.53 -3.45
N PRO A 289 -0.70 33.44 -2.95
CA PRO A 289 0.60 33.03 -2.37
C PRO A 289 0.46 32.05 -1.22
N GLN A 290 -0.49 32.29 -0.32
CA GLN A 290 -0.74 31.45 0.84
C GLN A 290 -1.17 30.02 0.42
N ILE A 291 -2.08 29.95 -0.56
CA ILE A 291 -2.54 28.67 -1.11
C ILE A 291 -1.40 27.92 -1.81
N LEU A 292 -0.56 28.62 -2.59
CA LEU A 292 0.57 28.01 -3.30
C LEU A 292 1.62 27.44 -2.33
N ILE A 293 1.96 28.18 -1.27
CA ILE A 293 2.90 27.70 -0.24
C ILE A 293 2.35 26.44 0.44
N LEU A 294 1.05 26.46 0.78
CA LEU A 294 0.37 25.33 1.39
C LEU A 294 0.43 24.09 0.50
N PHE A 295 0.04 24.22 -0.79
CA PHE A 295 0.09 23.11 -1.73
C PHE A 295 1.50 22.60 -1.95
N LEU A 296 2.49 23.49 -2.02
CA LEU A 296 3.90 23.11 -2.12
C LEU A 296 4.32 22.22 -0.94
N PHE A 297 3.96 22.58 0.28
CA PHE A 297 4.25 21.77 1.48
C PHE A 297 3.57 20.42 1.46
N ILE A 298 2.28 20.37 1.10
CA ILE A 298 1.54 19.10 0.98
C ILE A 298 2.20 18.20 -0.06
N LEU A 299 2.53 18.72 -1.24
CA LEU A 299 3.21 17.95 -2.31
C LEU A 299 4.59 17.45 -1.88
N LEU A 300 5.37 18.27 -1.14
CA LEU A 300 6.67 17.85 -0.61
C LEU A 300 6.53 16.72 0.41
N LEU A 301 5.56 16.80 1.32
CA LEU A 301 5.28 15.75 2.31
C LEU A 301 4.80 14.45 1.63
N GLU A 302 3.99 14.57 0.61
CA GLU A 302 3.51 13.43 -0.18
C GLU A 302 4.64 12.80 -1.00
N ALA A 303 5.40 13.61 -1.75
CA ALA A 303 6.50 13.14 -2.59
C ALA A 303 7.66 12.52 -1.78
N SER A 304 7.88 12.99 -0.54
CA SER A 304 8.87 12.39 0.38
C SER A 304 8.41 11.05 0.97
N GLY A 305 7.14 10.66 0.78
CA GLY A 305 6.53 9.49 1.42
C GLY A 305 6.33 9.64 2.93
N TYR A 306 6.44 10.87 3.46
CA TYR A 306 6.24 11.12 4.88
C TYR A 306 4.78 10.87 5.32
N MET A 307 3.80 11.14 4.44
CA MET A 307 2.38 10.97 4.75
C MET A 307 2.03 9.53 5.18
N THR A 308 2.56 8.52 4.50
CA THR A 308 2.34 7.11 4.85
C THR A 308 2.97 6.74 6.19
N ARG A 309 4.15 7.31 6.51
CA ARG A 309 4.83 7.13 7.79
C ARG A 309 4.08 7.80 8.94
N ALA A 310 3.61 9.03 8.71
CA ALA A 310 2.79 9.75 9.68
C ALA A 310 1.47 9.02 9.99
N ALA A 311 0.81 8.48 8.97
CA ALA A 311 -0.39 7.65 9.14
C ALA A 311 -0.12 6.43 10.03
N PHE A 312 1.00 5.73 9.82
CA PHE A 312 1.40 4.59 10.64
C PHE A 312 1.67 4.96 12.13
N VAL A 313 2.36 6.10 12.36
CA VAL A 313 2.61 6.59 13.74
C VAL A 313 1.31 6.92 14.45
N MET A 314 0.36 7.51 13.73
CA MET A 314 -0.93 7.94 14.28
C MET A 314 -1.97 6.83 14.36
N ASP A 315 -1.73 5.66 13.75
CA ASP A 315 -2.68 4.54 13.67
C ASP A 315 -3.21 4.13 15.05
N ARG A 316 -2.32 4.00 16.05
CA ARG A 316 -2.74 3.67 17.42
C ARG A 316 -3.67 4.72 18.05
N MET A 317 -3.44 6.01 17.76
CA MET A 317 -4.30 7.08 18.27
C MET A 317 -5.63 7.12 17.54
N MET A 318 -5.61 6.91 16.23
CA MET A 318 -6.83 6.84 15.40
C MET A 318 -7.67 5.62 15.78
N ALA A 319 -7.06 4.46 16.01
CA ALA A 319 -7.75 3.26 16.48
C ALA A 319 -8.48 3.47 17.81
N ALA A 320 -7.94 4.29 18.73
CA ALA A 320 -8.59 4.61 20.00
C ALA A 320 -9.92 5.37 19.84
N VAL A 321 -10.10 6.08 18.72
CA VAL A 321 -11.35 6.79 18.37
C VAL A 321 -12.18 6.07 17.31
N GLY A 322 -11.79 4.84 16.95
CA GLY A 322 -12.51 4.01 15.98
C GLY A 322 -12.26 4.35 14.52
N LEU A 323 -11.14 5.01 14.21
CA LEU A 323 -10.70 5.36 12.85
C LEU A 323 -9.39 4.63 12.53
N SER A 324 -9.12 4.35 11.26
CA SER A 324 -7.82 3.82 10.82
C SER A 324 -6.78 4.93 10.66
N GLY A 325 -5.50 4.58 10.67
CA GLY A 325 -4.43 5.51 10.36
C GLY A 325 -4.54 6.15 8.97
N HIS A 326 -5.22 5.49 8.03
CA HIS A 326 -5.49 6.05 6.71
C HIS A 326 -6.40 7.29 6.75
N SER A 327 -7.31 7.38 7.72
CA SER A 327 -8.15 8.56 7.94
C SER A 327 -7.36 9.78 8.41
N PHE A 328 -6.16 9.57 8.97
CA PHE A 328 -5.30 10.66 9.41
C PHE A 328 -4.83 11.55 8.25
N ILE A 329 -4.56 10.98 7.07
CA ILE A 329 -4.09 11.73 5.90
C ILE A 329 -5.14 12.77 5.43
N PRO A 330 -6.41 12.39 5.19
CA PRO A 330 -7.48 13.35 4.91
C PRO A 330 -7.67 14.40 6.00
N LEU A 331 -7.64 13.99 7.26
CA LEU A 331 -7.80 14.91 8.39
C LEU A 331 -6.65 15.92 8.46
N LEU A 332 -5.41 15.48 8.30
CA LEU A 332 -4.25 16.36 8.25
C LEU A 332 -4.35 17.37 7.10
N SER A 333 -4.76 16.90 5.92
CA SER A 333 -4.95 17.76 4.75
C SER A 333 -6.08 18.77 4.97
N SER A 334 -7.14 18.41 5.70
CA SER A 334 -8.28 19.28 5.98
C SER A 334 -7.96 20.42 6.96
N PHE A 335 -6.95 20.24 7.84
CA PHE A 335 -6.44 21.32 8.68
C PHE A 335 -5.94 22.52 7.86
N ALA A 336 -5.41 22.24 6.69
CA ALA A 336 -4.91 23.25 5.79
C ALA A 336 -6.01 23.77 4.84
N CYS A 337 -6.79 22.86 4.26
CA CYS A 337 -7.89 23.17 3.37
C CYS A 337 -8.89 22.01 3.33
N ALA A 338 -10.16 22.27 3.62
CA ALA A 338 -11.21 21.25 3.65
C ALA A 338 -11.39 20.52 2.32
N ILE A 339 -11.22 21.19 1.18
CA ILE A 339 -11.45 20.61 -0.14
C ILE A 339 -10.47 19.45 -0.44
N PRO A 340 -9.13 19.61 -0.36
CA PRO A 340 -8.19 18.47 -0.51
C PRO A 340 -8.42 17.39 0.52
N GLY A 341 -8.73 17.75 1.78
CA GLY A 341 -9.04 16.80 2.84
C GLY A 341 -10.22 15.90 2.48
N ILE A 342 -11.34 16.47 2.07
CA ILE A 342 -12.54 15.71 1.65
C ILE A 342 -12.23 14.88 0.41
N MET A 343 -11.49 15.40 -0.57
CA MET A 343 -11.12 14.65 -1.77
C MET A 343 -10.23 13.43 -1.45
N ALA A 344 -9.32 13.57 -0.49
CA ALA A 344 -8.45 12.48 -0.04
C ALA A 344 -9.23 11.35 0.65
N THR A 345 -10.42 11.59 1.21
CA THR A 345 -11.25 10.52 1.82
C THR A 345 -11.70 9.46 0.83
N ARG A 346 -11.59 9.71 -0.47
CA ARG A 346 -11.91 8.71 -1.51
C ARG A 346 -11.02 7.46 -1.45
N THR A 347 -9.86 7.55 -0.81
CA THR A 347 -8.94 6.42 -0.61
C THR A 347 -9.39 5.48 0.51
N ILE A 348 -10.34 5.91 1.36
CA ILE A 348 -10.88 5.11 2.46
C ILE A 348 -11.92 4.14 1.92
N MET A 349 -11.67 2.84 2.08
CA MET A 349 -12.54 1.77 1.57
C MET A 349 -13.82 1.60 2.40
N ASP A 350 -13.73 1.71 3.73
CA ASP A 350 -14.88 1.59 4.61
C ASP A 350 -15.78 2.82 4.51
N GLN A 351 -17.08 2.60 4.21
CA GLN A 351 -18.04 3.68 4.02
C GLN A 351 -18.36 4.45 5.32
N LYS A 352 -18.39 3.74 6.47
CA LYS A 352 -18.70 4.39 7.76
C LYS A 352 -17.53 5.26 8.19
N GLU A 353 -16.31 4.73 8.07
CA GLU A 353 -15.09 5.47 8.38
C GLU A 353 -14.92 6.68 7.45
N ARG A 354 -15.17 6.53 6.16
CA ARG A 354 -15.16 7.62 5.19
C ARG A 354 -16.15 8.73 5.53
N LEU A 355 -17.39 8.36 5.88
CA LEU A 355 -18.41 9.33 6.31
C LEU A 355 -17.99 10.05 7.59
N ALA A 356 -17.49 9.31 8.59
CA ALA A 356 -17.00 9.92 9.83
C ALA A 356 -15.87 10.90 9.56
N THR A 357 -14.91 10.52 8.71
CA THR A 357 -13.77 11.38 8.33
C THR A 357 -14.24 12.63 7.59
N ILE A 358 -15.20 12.53 6.67
CA ILE A 358 -15.78 13.69 5.96
C ILE A 358 -16.49 14.64 6.95
N LEU A 359 -17.19 14.10 7.93
CA LEU A 359 -17.91 14.92 8.92
C LEU A 359 -16.98 15.67 9.90
N ILE A 360 -15.79 15.11 10.16
CA ILE A 360 -14.79 15.67 11.07
C ILE A 360 -13.84 16.63 10.33
N ALA A 361 -13.68 16.47 9.02
CA ALA A 361 -12.69 17.19 8.21
C ALA A 361 -12.90 18.74 8.11
N PRO A 362 -14.11 19.32 8.06
CA PRO A 362 -14.31 20.79 7.98
C PRO A 362 -14.02 21.53 9.26
#